data_9c14d3eb5db8ae02ceee82a6dc167e29
#
_entry.id   9c14d3eb5db8ae02ceee82a6dc167e29
#
_cell.length_a   1.000
_cell.length_b   1.000
_cell.length_c   1.000
_cell.angle_alpha   90.00
_cell.angle_beta   90.00
_cell.angle_gamma   90.00
#
_symmetry.space_group_name_H-M   'P 1'
#
loop_
_entity.id
_entity.type
_entity.pdbx_description
1 polymer ?
#
loop_
_entity_poly.entity_id
_entity_poly.type
_entity_poly.pdbx_seq_one_letter_code
_entity_poly.pdbx_strand_id
1 'polypeptide(L)'
;MILTPQNRIKDYTEKGWWGTDTLYSLFVDACNESGEREALVDAPNRNEFTSGEPRRLTFNQIKTEVDRYASIFYDAGLRKDDKIVLQLPNIVELAILYIALSKIGIIVSPIPVQYGKYEITKIIDDIRPKGYIGIASFNSKNFTEGIRDAFTDEHILFSVGDAEGFINIDKEGLGENSLVDSDAYIQSITNSANDILTICWTSGTTGTPKGV
;
A
#
# COMPACT_ATOMS: atom_id res chain seq x y z
N MET A 1 5.52 -8.38 11.09
CA MET A 1 6.73 -9.29 11.16
C MET A 1 7.94 -8.50 11.62
N ILE A 2 8.67 -8.97 12.65
CA ILE A 2 9.89 -8.32 13.17
C ILE A 2 11.09 -9.22 12.89
N LEU A 3 12.09 -8.72 12.16
CA LEU A 3 13.33 -9.47 11.85
C LEU A 3 14.52 -9.02 12.71
N THR A 4 14.47 -7.82 13.26
CA THR A 4 15.56 -7.30 14.10
C THR A 4 15.61 -8.02 15.45
N PRO A 5 16.79 -8.47 15.93
CA PRO A 5 16.92 -9.10 17.24
C PRO A 5 16.46 -8.20 18.37
N GLN A 6 15.74 -8.77 19.36
CA GLN A 6 15.12 -8.04 20.46
C GLN A 6 16.14 -7.23 21.30
N ASN A 7 17.35 -7.76 21.50
CA ASN A 7 18.40 -7.05 22.22
C ASN A 7 18.86 -5.77 21.51
N ARG A 8 18.88 -5.77 20.17
CA ARG A 8 19.20 -4.59 19.37
C ARG A 8 18.06 -3.57 19.43
N ILE A 9 16.81 -4.02 19.31
CA ILE A 9 15.64 -3.15 19.44
C ILE A 9 15.68 -2.43 20.79
N LYS A 10 15.87 -3.19 21.88
CA LYS A 10 15.96 -2.64 23.22
C LYS A 10 17.08 -1.61 23.36
N ASP A 11 18.31 -1.98 22.94
CA ASP A 11 19.49 -1.11 23.05
C ASP A 11 19.30 0.21 22.29
N TYR A 12 18.76 0.17 21.05
CA TYR A 12 18.60 1.36 20.23
C TYR A 12 17.41 2.23 20.67
N THR A 13 16.36 1.63 21.20
CA THR A 13 15.24 2.36 21.79
C THR A 13 15.64 3.05 23.10
N GLU A 14 16.37 2.35 23.98
CA GLU A 14 16.87 2.93 25.25
C GLU A 14 17.86 4.10 25.01
N LYS A 15 18.62 4.06 23.92
CA LYS A 15 19.50 5.15 23.48
C LYS A 15 18.77 6.30 22.78
N GLY A 16 17.47 6.17 22.52
CA GLY A 16 16.68 7.14 21.77
C GLY A 16 17.01 7.24 20.28
N TRP A 17 17.72 6.23 19.73
CA TRP A 17 18.04 6.20 18.30
C TRP A 17 16.86 5.69 17.45
N TRP A 18 16.03 4.82 18.02
CA TRP A 18 14.81 4.32 17.42
C TRP A 18 13.60 4.79 18.20
N GLY A 19 12.60 5.27 17.48
CA GLY A 19 11.29 5.61 18.03
C GLY A 19 10.38 4.38 18.18
N THR A 20 9.19 4.64 18.68
CA THR A 20 8.13 3.64 18.89
C THR A 20 6.94 3.84 17.98
N ASP A 21 6.96 4.89 17.16
CA ASP A 21 5.84 5.27 16.30
C ASP A 21 5.83 4.45 15.01
N THR A 22 4.62 4.07 14.59
CA THR A 22 4.36 3.48 13.29
C THR A 22 4.02 4.58 12.27
N LEU A 23 4.08 4.27 10.97
CA LEU A 23 3.61 5.20 9.95
C LEU A 23 2.16 5.64 10.20
N TYR A 24 1.30 4.70 10.60
CA TYR A 24 -0.10 5.01 10.88
C TYR A 24 -0.28 5.88 12.13
N SER A 25 0.47 5.64 13.22
CA SER A 25 0.38 6.49 14.42
C SER A 25 0.80 7.93 14.14
N LEU A 26 1.91 8.13 13.43
CA LEU A 26 2.37 9.47 13.00
C LEU A 26 1.32 10.18 12.13
N PHE A 27 0.66 9.43 11.23
CA PHE A 27 -0.42 9.99 10.42
C PHE A 27 -1.63 10.41 11.27
N VAL A 28 -2.02 9.60 12.25
CA VAL A 28 -3.12 9.93 13.18
C VAL A 28 -2.80 11.19 13.98
N ASP A 29 -1.58 11.33 14.47
CA ASP A 29 -1.14 12.52 15.19
C ASP A 29 -1.22 13.77 14.29
N ALA A 30 -0.77 13.68 13.04
CA ALA A 30 -0.90 14.78 12.08
C ALA A 30 -2.36 15.14 11.78
N CYS A 31 -3.27 14.15 11.71
CA CYS A 31 -4.71 14.41 11.59
C CYS A 31 -5.27 15.16 12.79
N ASN A 32 -4.87 14.77 14.01
CA ASN A 32 -5.32 15.40 15.25
C ASN A 32 -4.83 16.85 15.36
N GLU A 33 -3.61 17.13 14.91
CA GLU A 33 -3.01 18.47 14.98
C GLU A 33 -3.49 19.39 13.85
N SER A 34 -3.72 18.87 12.66
CA SER A 34 -3.88 19.68 11.44
C SER A 34 -4.92 19.13 10.47
N GLY A 35 -6.02 18.53 10.98
CA GLY A 35 -6.99 17.77 10.17
C GLY A 35 -7.54 18.49 8.94
N GLU A 36 -7.80 19.80 9.03
CA GLU A 36 -8.33 20.61 7.91
C GLU A 36 -7.23 21.18 7.00
N ARG A 37 -5.96 20.99 7.36
CA ARG A 37 -4.86 21.44 6.51
C ARG A 37 -4.71 20.53 5.31
N GLU A 38 -4.40 21.11 4.13
CA GLU A 38 -4.04 20.38 2.93
C GLU A 38 -2.76 19.58 3.13
N ALA A 39 -2.80 18.30 2.78
CA ALA A 39 -1.71 17.34 3.02
C ALA A 39 -1.21 16.64 1.77
N LEU A 40 -2.09 16.29 0.83
CA LEU A 40 -1.71 15.65 -0.44
C LEU A 40 -2.30 16.42 -1.61
N VAL A 41 -1.49 16.60 -2.65
CA VAL A 41 -1.86 17.29 -3.89
C VAL A 41 -1.31 16.51 -5.06
N ASP A 42 -2.18 16.16 -6.01
CA ASP A 42 -1.76 15.58 -7.28
C ASP A 42 -1.01 16.58 -8.15
N ALA A 43 -0.22 16.09 -9.07
CA ALA A 43 0.29 16.89 -10.18
C ALA A 43 -0.88 17.47 -10.99
N PRO A 44 -0.81 18.77 -11.40
CA PRO A 44 -1.93 19.43 -12.07
C PRO A 44 -2.28 18.79 -13.43
N ASN A 45 -1.37 18.02 -14.01
CA ASN A 45 -1.54 17.29 -15.25
C ASN A 45 -1.78 15.78 -15.06
N ARG A 46 -2.34 15.36 -13.90
CA ARG A 46 -2.64 13.97 -13.61
C ARG A 46 -3.41 13.29 -14.75
N ASN A 47 -4.43 13.96 -15.29
CA ASN A 47 -5.29 13.45 -16.35
C ASN A 47 -4.59 13.26 -17.70
N GLU A 48 -3.35 13.74 -17.87
CA GLU A 48 -2.54 13.49 -19.07
C GLU A 48 -1.87 12.12 -19.04
N PHE A 49 -1.59 11.55 -17.85
CA PHE A 49 -0.88 10.28 -17.73
C PHE A 49 -1.68 9.17 -17.06
N THR A 50 -2.76 9.46 -16.34
CA THR A 50 -3.65 8.45 -15.76
C THR A 50 -5.07 8.97 -15.66
N SER A 51 -6.01 8.08 -15.29
CA SER A 51 -7.42 8.43 -15.12
C SER A 51 -7.67 9.30 -13.90
N GLY A 52 -8.73 10.08 -13.94
CA GLY A 52 -9.20 10.95 -12.86
C GLY A 52 -8.60 12.34 -12.89
N GLU A 53 -9.34 13.29 -12.31
CA GLU A 53 -8.89 14.68 -12.16
C GLU A 53 -7.89 14.83 -11.01
N PRO A 54 -6.99 15.85 -11.08
CA PRO A 54 -6.09 16.15 -9.98
C PRO A 54 -6.83 16.41 -8.69
N ARG A 55 -6.41 15.81 -7.60
CA ARG A 55 -7.04 15.90 -6.28
C ARG A 55 -6.17 16.74 -5.33
N ARG A 56 -6.84 17.41 -4.41
CA ARG A 56 -6.23 18.13 -3.29
C ARG A 56 -6.97 17.69 -2.02
N LEU A 57 -6.26 17.11 -1.08
CA LEU A 57 -6.86 16.44 0.08
C LEU A 57 -6.29 16.99 1.39
N THR A 58 -7.18 17.22 2.35
CA THR A 58 -6.81 17.52 3.74
C THR A 58 -6.48 16.21 4.47
N PHE A 59 -5.83 16.32 5.65
CA PHE A 59 -5.57 15.15 6.50
C PHE A 59 -6.85 14.39 6.84
N ASN A 60 -7.95 15.07 7.16
CA ASN A 60 -9.24 14.43 7.46
C ASN A 60 -9.82 13.67 6.26
N GLN A 61 -9.72 14.23 5.06
CA GLN A 61 -10.16 13.56 3.84
C GLN A 61 -9.32 12.32 3.56
N ILE A 62 -7.99 12.42 3.74
CA ILE A 62 -7.09 11.27 3.61
C ILE A 62 -7.45 10.19 4.63
N LYS A 63 -7.74 10.59 5.89
CA LYS A 63 -8.14 9.63 6.94
C LYS A 63 -9.37 8.84 6.55
N THR A 64 -10.38 9.49 5.98
CA THR A 64 -11.60 8.82 5.50
C THR A 64 -11.28 7.78 4.42
N GLU A 65 -10.40 8.10 3.47
CA GLU A 65 -10.00 7.16 2.43
C GLU A 65 -9.11 6.02 2.97
N VAL A 66 -8.22 6.33 3.91
CA VAL A 66 -7.41 5.32 4.60
C VAL A 66 -8.30 4.29 5.31
N ASP A 67 -9.33 4.75 6.03
CA ASP A 67 -10.26 3.88 6.74
C ASP A 67 -11.05 3.02 5.74
N ARG A 68 -11.51 3.59 4.64
CA ARG A 68 -12.20 2.88 3.56
C ARG A 68 -11.32 1.82 2.90
N TYR A 69 -10.11 2.17 2.48
CA TYR A 69 -9.20 1.21 1.84
C TYR A 69 -8.77 0.10 2.78
N ALA A 70 -8.49 0.42 4.05
CA ALA A 70 -8.18 -0.59 5.05
C ALA A 70 -9.31 -1.63 5.18
N SER A 71 -10.58 -1.17 5.15
CA SER A 71 -11.75 -2.05 5.21
C SER A 71 -11.90 -2.91 3.95
N ILE A 72 -11.70 -2.35 2.76
CA ILE A 72 -11.71 -3.11 1.50
C ILE A 72 -10.65 -4.22 1.53
N PHE A 73 -9.44 -3.92 1.99
CA PHE A 73 -8.38 -4.91 2.08
C PHE A 73 -8.66 -5.98 3.12
N TYR A 74 -9.24 -5.61 4.26
CA TYR A 74 -9.68 -6.56 5.27
C TYR A 74 -10.78 -7.50 4.73
N ASP A 75 -11.80 -6.98 4.05
CA ASP A 75 -12.89 -7.74 3.45
C ASP A 75 -12.39 -8.70 2.36
N ALA A 76 -11.40 -8.26 1.58
CA ALA A 76 -10.73 -9.11 0.60
C ALA A 76 -9.85 -10.21 1.23
N GLY A 77 -9.72 -10.25 2.55
CA GLY A 77 -9.01 -11.31 3.27
C GLY A 77 -7.53 -11.03 3.54
N LEU A 78 -7.06 -9.79 3.36
CA LEU A 78 -5.69 -9.41 3.73
C LEU A 78 -5.58 -9.28 5.25
N ARG A 79 -4.43 -9.71 5.81
CA ARG A 79 -4.16 -9.71 7.26
C ARG A 79 -2.72 -9.26 7.52
N LYS A 80 -2.44 -8.91 8.77
CA LYS A 80 -1.09 -8.52 9.22
C LYS A 80 -0.04 -9.52 8.72
N ASP A 81 1.11 -8.97 8.29
CA ASP A 81 2.25 -9.67 7.71
C ASP A 81 2.04 -10.26 6.30
N ASP A 82 0.83 -10.16 5.71
CA ASP A 82 0.67 -10.39 4.28
C ASP A 82 1.50 -9.37 3.49
N LYS A 83 1.94 -9.74 2.31
CA LYS A 83 2.73 -8.88 1.41
C LYS A 83 1.89 -8.49 0.20
N ILE A 84 1.97 -7.21 -0.19
CA ILE A 84 1.32 -6.66 -1.38
C ILE A 84 2.37 -6.01 -2.28
N VAL A 85 2.35 -6.32 -3.56
CA VAL A 85 3.07 -5.56 -4.58
C VAL A 85 2.25 -4.33 -4.94
N LEU A 86 2.88 -3.14 -4.89
CA LEU A 86 2.23 -1.85 -5.17
C LEU A 86 2.91 -1.17 -6.36
N GLN A 87 2.19 -1.01 -7.47
CA GLN A 87 2.70 -0.47 -8.72
C GLN A 87 1.84 0.70 -9.21
N LEU A 88 2.10 1.87 -8.67
CA LEU A 88 1.39 3.11 -9.01
C LEU A 88 2.37 4.22 -9.39
N PRO A 89 1.96 5.16 -10.27
CA PRO A 89 2.68 6.41 -10.46
C PRO A 89 2.53 7.31 -9.22
N ASN A 90 3.21 8.46 -9.21
CA ASN A 90 3.10 9.45 -8.14
C ASN A 90 1.75 10.18 -8.20
N ILE A 91 0.74 9.56 -7.62
CA ILE A 91 -0.61 10.07 -7.43
C ILE A 91 -0.98 9.97 -5.94
N VAL A 92 -1.97 10.73 -5.50
CA VAL A 92 -2.35 10.77 -4.07
C VAL A 92 -2.69 9.39 -3.51
N GLU A 93 -3.27 8.50 -4.33
CA GLU A 93 -3.61 7.13 -3.95
C GLU A 93 -2.37 6.33 -3.51
N LEU A 94 -1.18 6.57 -4.07
CA LEU A 94 0.04 5.89 -3.64
C LEU A 94 0.31 6.12 -2.15
N ALA A 95 0.24 7.36 -1.69
CA ALA A 95 0.48 7.69 -0.28
C ALA A 95 -0.66 7.18 0.62
N ILE A 96 -1.92 7.33 0.19
CA ILE A 96 -3.09 6.86 0.94
C ILE A 96 -3.02 5.34 1.14
N LEU A 97 -2.67 4.60 0.09
CA LEU A 97 -2.54 3.14 0.15
C LEU A 97 -1.41 2.68 1.08
N TYR A 98 -0.28 3.40 1.10
CA TYR A 98 0.78 3.11 2.07
C TYR A 98 0.29 3.22 3.51
N ILE A 99 -0.47 4.29 3.82
CA ILE A 99 -1.01 4.52 5.15
C ILE A 99 -2.08 3.45 5.49
N ALA A 100 -2.98 3.15 4.55
CA ALA A 100 -4.04 2.15 4.75
C ALA A 100 -3.48 0.74 4.98
N LEU A 101 -2.48 0.33 4.19
CA LEU A 101 -1.81 -0.96 4.33
C LEU A 101 -1.02 -1.02 5.65
N SER A 102 -0.36 0.09 6.06
CA SER A 102 0.30 0.20 7.36
C SER A 102 -0.69 0.07 8.53
N LYS A 103 -1.90 0.64 8.41
CA LYS A 103 -2.96 0.55 9.44
C LYS A 103 -3.29 -0.91 9.78
N ILE A 104 -3.40 -1.77 8.77
CA ILE A 104 -3.74 -3.20 8.94
C ILE A 104 -2.51 -4.12 9.03
N GLY A 105 -1.29 -3.55 9.04
CA GLY A 105 -0.04 -4.30 9.24
C GLY A 105 0.44 -5.08 8.02
N ILE A 106 0.05 -4.67 6.82
CA ILE A 106 0.48 -5.27 5.54
C ILE A 106 1.87 -4.75 5.15
N ILE A 107 2.70 -5.64 4.64
CA ILE A 107 4.03 -5.31 4.11
C ILE A 107 3.90 -4.87 2.65
N VAL A 108 4.31 -3.65 2.35
CA VAL A 108 4.21 -3.07 1.01
C VAL A 108 5.49 -3.31 0.22
N SER A 109 5.37 -3.85 -0.99
CA SER A 109 6.48 -3.97 -1.93
C SER A 109 6.27 -3.02 -3.11
N PRO A 110 6.77 -1.76 -3.03
CA PRO A 110 6.61 -0.81 -4.11
C PRO A 110 7.54 -1.15 -5.27
N ILE A 111 7.01 -1.05 -6.48
CA ILE A 111 7.77 -1.28 -7.70
C ILE A 111 7.53 -0.16 -8.71
N PRO A 112 8.53 0.15 -9.56
CA PRO A 112 8.37 1.12 -10.66
C PRO A 112 7.25 0.72 -11.62
N VAL A 113 6.48 1.72 -12.10
CA VAL A 113 5.44 1.49 -13.11
C VAL A 113 5.97 0.90 -14.43
N GLN A 114 7.27 1.02 -14.69
CA GLN A 114 7.91 0.48 -15.89
C GLN A 114 8.16 -1.03 -15.83
N TYR A 115 8.05 -1.66 -14.64
CA TYR A 115 8.24 -3.10 -14.51
C TYR A 115 7.11 -3.84 -15.21
N GLY A 116 7.49 -4.80 -16.07
CA GLY A 116 6.56 -5.64 -16.79
C GLY A 116 6.41 -7.03 -16.17
N LYS A 117 5.76 -7.91 -16.90
CA LYS A 117 5.49 -9.30 -16.47
C LYS A 117 6.76 -10.02 -15.97
N TYR A 118 7.91 -9.82 -16.63
CA TYR A 118 9.16 -10.50 -16.28
C TYR A 118 9.64 -10.15 -14.86
N GLU A 119 9.73 -8.85 -14.56
CA GLU A 119 10.17 -8.38 -13.24
C GLU A 119 9.16 -8.77 -12.16
N ILE A 120 7.87 -8.64 -12.45
CA ILE A 120 6.78 -8.98 -11.52
C ILE A 120 6.80 -10.47 -11.19
N THR A 121 7.00 -11.35 -12.18
CA THR A 121 7.08 -12.80 -11.92
C THR A 121 8.23 -13.13 -10.96
N LYS A 122 9.40 -12.49 -11.14
CA LYS A 122 10.52 -12.69 -10.21
C LYS A 122 10.21 -12.21 -8.80
N ILE A 123 9.55 -11.07 -8.68
CA ILE A 123 9.14 -10.53 -7.38
C ILE A 123 8.15 -11.47 -6.71
N ILE A 124 7.20 -12.03 -7.46
CA ILE A 124 6.24 -13.02 -6.94
C ILE A 124 6.98 -14.25 -6.41
N ASP A 125 7.95 -14.77 -7.15
CA ASP A 125 8.73 -15.93 -6.74
C ASP A 125 9.53 -15.67 -5.44
N ASP A 126 10.11 -14.46 -5.32
CA ASP A 126 10.96 -14.09 -4.20
C ASP A 126 10.18 -13.83 -2.90
N ILE A 127 9.12 -13.02 -2.97
CA ILE A 127 8.41 -12.58 -1.75
C ILE A 127 7.06 -13.26 -1.54
N ARG A 128 6.52 -13.96 -2.54
CA ARG A 128 5.20 -14.64 -2.48
C ARG A 128 4.13 -13.70 -1.94
N PRO A 129 3.82 -12.62 -2.66
CA PRO A 129 2.82 -11.66 -2.20
C PRO A 129 1.43 -12.31 -2.22
N LYS A 130 0.55 -11.90 -1.32
CA LYS A 130 -0.86 -12.31 -1.34
C LYS A 130 -1.66 -11.59 -2.39
N GLY A 131 -1.19 -10.43 -2.84
CA GLY A 131 -1.88 -9.68 -3.88
C GLY A 131 -1.05 -8.57 -4.49
N TYR A 132 -1.70 -7.83 -5.35
CA TYR A 132 -1.14 -6.75 -6.15
C TYR A 132 -2.13 -5.59 -6.22
N ILE A 133 -1.61 -4.37 -6.19
CA ILE A 133 -2.36 -3.13 -6.45
C ILE A 133 -1.68 -2.40 -7.60
N GLY A 134 -2.39 -2.15 -8.67
CA GLY A 134 -1.88 -1.43 -9.84
C GLY A 134 -2.75 -0.30 -10.32
N ILE A 135 -2.30 0.36 -11.39
CA ILE A 135 -3.04 1.40 -12.10
C ILE A 135 -3.68 0.80 -13.37
N ALA A 136 -4.95 1.10 -13.62
CA ALA A 136 -5.64 0.57 -14.80
C ALA A 136 -5.10 1.13 -16.10
N SER A 137 -4.79 2.42 -16.14
CA SER A 137 -4.28 3.13 -17.31
C SER A 137 -3.11 4.04 -16.96
N PHE A 138 -2.04 3.96 -17.72
CA PHE A 138 -0.88 4.82 -17.58
C PHE A 138 -0.31 5.18 -18.95
N ASN A 139 -0.13 6.51 -19.23
CA ASN A 139 0.31 7.03 -20.52
C ASN A 139 -0.51 6.46 -21.70
N SER A 140 -1.84 6.51 -21.58
CA SER A 140 -2.81 6.03 -22.58
C SER A 140 -2.70 4.53 -22.94
N LYS A 141 -2.03 3.73 -22.09
CA LYS A 141 -1.95 2.28 -22.25
C LYS A 141 -2.75 1.60 -21.15
N ASN A 142 -3.45 0.53 -21.50
CA ASN A 142 -4.00 -0.40 -20.52
C ASN A 142 -2.82 -1.09 -19.83
N PHE A 143 -2.64 -0.80 -18.55
CA PHE A 143 -1.43 -1.19 -17.83
C PHE A 143 -1.57 -2.57 -17.16
N THR A 144 -2.77 -2.91 -16.71
CA THR A 144 -3.04 -4.17 -16.00
C THR A 144 -3.13 -5.38 -16.93
N GLU A 145 -3.53 -5.20 -18.19
CA GLU A 145 -3.69 -6.27 -19.18
C GLU A 145 -2.40 -7.08 -19.38
N GLY A 146 -1.26 -6.40 -19.53
CA GLY A 146 0.04 -7.05 -19.78
C GLY A 146 0.63 -7.78 -18.57
N ILE A 147 0.11 -7.55 -17.37
CA ILE A 147 0.65 -8.13 -16.14
C ILE A 147 -0.29 -9.14 -15.47
N ARG A 148 -1.59 -9.17 -15.83
CA ARG A 148 -2.58 -10.09 -15.26
C ARG A 148 -2.09 -11.54 -15.28
N ASP A 149 -1.46 -11.97 -16.36
CA ASP A 149 -0.95 -13.33 -16.55
C ASP A 149 0.29 -13.67 -15.68
N ALA A 150 0.86 -12.71 -14.97
CA ALA A 150 1.90 -13.02 -13.99
C ALA A 150 1.33 -13.59 -12.70
N PHE A 151 0.01 -13.45 -12.48
CA PHE A 151 -0.68 -13.83 -11.26
C PHE A 151 -1.58 -15.04 -11.49
N THR A 152 -1.79 -15.82 -10.43
CA THR A 152 -2.74 -16.95 -10.38
C THR A 152 -4.02 -16.52 -9.66
N ASP A 153 -5.03 -17.40 -9.65
CA ASP A 153 -6.31 -17.15 -8.96
C ASP A 153 -6.18 -17.14 -7.43
N GLU A 154 -5.01 -17.49 -6.89
CA GLU A 154 -4.71 -17.38 -5.45
C GLU A 154 -4.34 -15.95 -5.05
N HIS A 155 -4.00 -15.09 -6.01
CA HIS A 155 -3.64 -13.69 -5.74
C HIS A 155 -4.86 -12.79 -5.80
N ILE A 156 -4.92 -11.83 -4.88
CA ILE A 156 -5.95 -10.80 -4.85
C ILE A 156 -5.44 -9.60 -5.65
N LEU A 157 -6.15 -9.24 -6.70
CA LEU A 157 -5.73 -8.17 -7.61
C LEU A 157 -6.62 -6.94 -7.46
N PHE A 158 -6.01 -5.80 -7.16
CA PHE A 158 -6.67 -4.52 -7.04
C PHE A 158 -6.17 -3.54 -8.10
N SER A 159 -7.04 -2.59 -8.49
CA SER A 159 -6.66 -1.49 -9.38
C SER A 159 -7.22 -0.16 -8.92
N VAL A 160 -6.46 0.90 -9.17
CA VAL A 160 -6.94 2.28 -9.25
C VAL A 160 -7.46 2.46 -10.68
N GLY A 161 -8.76 2.72 -10.83
CA GLY A 161 -9.46 2.70 -12.11
C GLY A 161 -9.95 1.31 -12.53
N ASP A 162 -10.77 1.27 -13.60
CA ASP A 162 -11.40 0.03 -14.09
C ASP A 162 -10.41 -0.84 -14.87
N ALA A 163 -10.22 -2.09 -14.40
CA ALA A 163 -9.41 -3.10 -15.06
C ALA A 163 -10.08 -4.48 -14.98
N GLU A 164 -10.08 -5.22 -16.08
CA GLU A 164 -10.69 -6.54 -16.13
C GLU A 164 -9.95 -7.54 -15.23
N GLY A 165 -10.69 -8.24 -14.37
CA GLY A 165 -10.15 -9.22 -13.43
C GLY A 165 -9.49 -8.61 -12.20
N PHE A 166 -9.69 -7.32 -11.95
CA PHE A 166 -9.21 -6.59 -10.76
C PHE A 166 -10.37 -5.99 -9.98
N ILE A 167 -10.22 -5.93 -8.67
CA ILE A 167 -11.11 -5.19 -7.78
C ILE A 167 -10.77 -3.71 -7.90
N ASN A 168 -11.68 -2.91 -8.44
CA ASN A 168 -11.49 -1.45 -8.55
C ASN A 168 -11.71 -0.81 -7.19
N ILE A 169 -10.63 -0.40 -6.52
CA ILE A 169 -10.70 0.16 -5.16
C ILE A 169 -11.39 1.52 -5.08
N ASP A 170 -11.53 2.25 -6.20
CA ASP A 170 -12.22 3.54 -6.21
C ASP A 170 -13.73 3.35 -6.16
N LYS A 171 -14.24 2.25 -6.71
CA LYS A 171 -15.66 1.94 -6.85
C LYS A 171 -16.14 0.86 -5.89
N GLU A 172 -15.22 0.11 -5.28
CA GLU A 172 -15.57 -0.97 -4.36
C GLU A 172 -16.39 -0.42 -3.19
N GLY A 173 -17.57 -0.97 -3.04
CA GLY A 173 -18.46 -0.65 -1.93
C GLY A 173 -18.02 -1.37 -0.67
N LEU A 174 -18.28 -0.76 0.48
CA LEU A 174 -18.13 -1.43 1.77
C LEU A 174 -19.38 -2.24 2.08
N GLY A 175 -19.21 -3.45 2.61
CA GLY A 175 -20.27 -4.22 3.21
C GLY A 175 -20.85 -3.49 4.43
N GLU A 176 -22.03 -3.91 4.88
CA GLU A 176 -22.77 -3.24 5.98
C GLU A 176 -21.95 -3.06 7.26
N ASN A 177 -21.06 -4.01 7.58
CA ASN A 177 -20.24 -4.00 8.79
C ASN A 177 -18.73 -3.82 8.53
N SER A 178 -18.31 -3.61 7.30
CA SER A 178 -16.88 -3.60 6.90
C SER A 178 -15.99 -2.70 7.76
N LEU A 179 -16.45 -1.48 8.04
CA LEU A 179 -15.71 -0.54 8.90
C LEU A 179 -15.59 -1.05 10.34
N VAL A 180 -16.68 -1.59 10.90
CA VAL A 180 -16.71 -2.09 12.27
C VAL A 180 -15.83 -3.33 12.42
N ASP A 181 -15.94 -4.26 11.47
CA ASP A 181 -15.18 -5.52 11.50
C ASP A 181 -13.68 -5.28 11.27
N SER A 182 -13.32 -4.39 10.36
CA SER A 182 -11.93 -4.00 10.15
C SER A 182 -11.34 -3.27 11.35
N ASP A 183 -12.08 -2.38 11.99
CA ASP A 183 -11.63 -1.68 13.21
C ASP A 183 -11.47 -2.66 14.39
N ALA A 184 -12.39 -3.61 14.56
CA ALA A 184 -12.26 -4.68 15.57
C ALA A 184 -11.01 -5.54 15.32
N TYR A 185 -10.73 -5.90 14.06
CA TYR A 185 -9.51 -6.59 13.69
C TYR A 185 -8.26 -5.76 14.02
N ILE A 186 -8.22 -4.48 13.63
CA ILE A 186 -7.09 -3.57 13.88
C ILE A 186 -6.81 -3.44 15.37
N GLN A 187 -7.83 -3.38 16.21
CA GLN A 187 -7.68 -3.38 17.67
C GLN A 187 -7.15 -4.70 18.22
N SER A 188 -7.38 -5.81 17.54
CA SER A 188 -6.92 -7.14 17.94
C SER A 188 -5.45 -7.43 17.60
N ILE A 189 -4.85 -6.67 16.67
CA ILE A 189 -3.45 -6.84 16.27
C ILE A 189 -2.55 -5.81 16.96
N THR A 190 -1.28 -6.17 17.13
CA THR A 190 -0.26 -5.23 17.60
C THR A 190 0.66 -4.88 16.43
N ASN A 191 0.59 -3.64 15.95
CA ASN A 191 1.57 -3.09 15.03
C ASN A 191 2.69 -2.42 15.83
N SER A 192 3.93 -2.64 15.41
CA SER A 192 5.14 -2.13 16.07
C SER A 192 5.95 -1.30 15.09
N ALA A 193 6.63 -0.27 15.60
CA ALA A 193 7.64 0.47 14.83
C ALA A 193 8.78 -0.40 14.28
N ASN A 194 8.93 -1.61 14.82
CA ASN A 194 9.95 -2.57 14.39
C ASN A 194 9.40 -3.63 13.42
N ASP A 195 8.11 -3.59 13.06
CA ASP A 195 7.56 -4.41 12.00
C ASP A 195 8.12 -3.96 10.64
N ILE A 196 8.26 -4.90 9.71
CA ILE A 196 8.59 -4.57 8.33
C ILE A 196 7.42 -3.79 7.74
N LEU A 197 7.68 -2.57 7.30
CA LEU A 197 6.71 -1.74 6.59
C LEU A 197 6.78 -1.97 5.07
N THR A 198 8.01 -2.07 4.53
CA THR A 198 8.21 -2.10 3.09
C THR A 198 9.37 -2.99 2.69
N ILE A 199 9.29 -3.57 1.48
CA ILE A 199 10.39 -4.29 0.81
C ILE A 199 10.70 -3.52 -0.47
N CYS A 200 11.81 -2.78 -0.48
CA CYS A 200 12.26 -2.02 -1.64
C CYS A 200 13.16 -2.88 -2.53
N TRP A 201 13.17 -2.58 -3.85
CA TRP A 201 13.97 -3.33 -4.83
C TRP A 201 15.13 -2.48 -5.34
N THR A 202 16.30 -3.06 -5.32
CA THR A 202 17.49 -2.45 -5.92
C THR A 202 17.74 -3.10 -7.29
N SER A 203 18.22 -2.31 -8.26
CA SER A 203 18.75 -2.85 -9.50
C SER A 203 20.06 -3.59 -9.19
N GLY A 204 19.98 -4.90 -8.97
CA GLY A 204 21.18 -5.70 -8.70
C GLY A 204 22.22 -5.55 -9.82
N THR A 205 23.50 -5.50 -9.46
CA THR A 205 24.63 -5.47 -10.42
C THR A 205 24.61 -6.66 -11.40
N THR A 206 23.81 -7.68 -11.12
CA THR A 206 23.61 -8.88 -11.96
C THR A 206 22.35 -8.82 -12.81
N GLY A 207 21.65 -7.67 -12.88
CA GLY A 207 20.42 -7.49 -13.66
C GLY A 207 19.16 -8.09 -13.02
N THR A 208 19.27 -8.75 -11.86
CA THR A 208 18.10 -9.26 -11.11
C THR A 208 17.81 -8.33 -9.94
N PRO A 209 16.57 -7.81 -9.80
CA PRO A 209 16.18 -7.01 -8.64
C PRO A 209 16.40 -7.80 -7.34
N LYS A 210 16.86 -7.11 -6.30
CA LYS A 210 17.02 -7.69 -4.95
C LYS A 210 16.14 -6.90 -3.99
N GLY A 211 15.28 -7.62 -3.24
CA GLY A 211 14.48 -7.04 -2.16
C GLY A 211 15.34 -6.72 -0.93
N VAL A 212 15.15 -5.53 -0.38
CA VAL A 212 15.82 -5.01 0.83
C VAL A 212 14.77 -4.53 1.82
#